data_9cc65a3b9111200bf007c00330dac7e5
#
_entry.id   9cc65a3b9111200bf007c00330dac7e5
#
_cell.length_a   1.000
_cell.length_b   1.000
_cell.length_c   1.000
_cell.angle_alpha   90.00
_cell.angle_beta   90.00
_cell.angle_gamma   90.00
#
_symmetry.space_group_name_H-M   'P 1'
#
loop_
_entity.id
_entity.type
_entity.pdbx_description
1 polymer ?
#
loop_
_entity_poly.entity_id
_entity_poly.type
_entity_poly.pdbx_seq_one_letter_code
_entity_poly.pdbx_strand_id
1 'polypeptide(L)'
;MGKQASQNPRFEAVTPRLPVADVEKALSFYIDQLGFELGWKWGDPITHGNVCRDSISLDLISIPQGRRGTAMVYIQLSGVDAYFSELKARSLDLSAPEDRPYGMRDFEVVDPDGNRLAFGEPTAD
;
A
#
# COMPACT_ATOMS: atom_id res chain seq x y z
N MET A 1 -2.79 34.93 -1.90
CA MET A 1 -3.39 34.66 -1.83
C MET A 1 -3.83 34.08 -1.82
N GLY A 2 -3.75 34.19 -1.63
CA GLY A 2 -4.39 33.49 -1.44
C GLY A 2 -5.28 33.04 -1.74
N LYS A 3 -5.26 32.28 -1.68
CA LYS A 3 -6.33 31.74 -2.02
C LYS A 3 -7.42 32.11 -1.15
N GLN A 4 -8.43 32.46 -1.70
CA GLN A 4 -9.61 32.73 -0.94
C GLN A 4 -10.07 31.43 -0.32
N ALA A 5 -10.18 31.42 0.96
CA ALA A 5 -10.59 30.21 1.62
C ALA A 5 -11.98 29.79 1.21
N SER A 6 -12.16 28.55 0.98
CA SER A 6 -13.46 28.00 0.74
C SER A 6 -14.31 28.13 1.99
N GLN A 7 -15.58 28.40 1.84
CA GLN A 7 -16.49 28.47 2.97
C GLN A 7 -16.67 27.10 3.62
N ASN A 8 -16.70 26.05 2.83
CA ASN A 8 -16.91 24.70 3.32
C ASN A 8 -15.71 23.85 2.97
N PRO A 9 -15.19 23.09 3.92
CA PRO A 9 -14.11 22.17 3.58
C PRO A 9 -14.61 21.11 2.61
N ARG A 10 -13.69 20.64 1.79
CA ARG A 10 -14.00 19.62 0.81
C ARG A 10 -12.93 18.55 0.88
N PHE A 11 -13.33 17.32 1.22
CA PHE A 11 -12.41 16.21 1.32
C PHE A 11 -12.11 15.72 -0.09
N GLU A 12 -10.83 15.51 -0.41
CA GLU A 12 -10.45 15.22 -1.79
C GLU A 12 -9.71 13.93 -1.98
N ALA A 13 -8.93 13.49 -1.02
CA ALA A 13 -8.18 12.26 -1.17
C ALA A 13 -7.66 11.81 0.17
N VAL A 14 -7.25 10.56 0.23
CA VAL A 14 -6.59 10.03 1.41
C VAL A 14 -5.42 9.19 0.94
N THR A 15 -4.29 9.33 1.62
CA THR A 15 -3.10 8.54 1.32
C THR A 15 -2.65 7.86 2.60
N PRO A 16 -2.75 6.54 2.67
CA PRO A 16 -2.24 5.82 3.84
C PRO A 16 -0.73 6.01 3.98
N ARG A 17 -0.27 6.10 5.21
CA ARG A 17 1.15 6.25 5.51
C ARG A 17 1.60 5.03 6.29
N LEU A 18 2.57 4.32 5.73
CA LEU A 18 3.07 3.08 6.29
C LEU A 18 4.41 3.35 6.96
N PRO A 19 4.51 3.08 8.27
CA PRO A 19 5.78 3.29 8.98
C PRO A 19 6.77 2.19 8.65
N VAL A 20 7.97 2.59 8.26
CA VAL A 20 9.02 1.64 7.88
C VAL A 20 10.34 2.05 8.54
N ALA A 21 11.29 1.14 8.53
CA ALA A 21 12.61 1.43 9.08
C ALA A 21 13.46 2.23 8.10
N ASP A 22 13.45 1.80 6.85
CA ASP A 22 14.34 2.33 5.82
C ASP A 22 13.53 2.52 4.57
N VAL A 23 13.30 3.78 4.18
CA VAL A 23 12.41 4.08 3.06
C VAL A 23 12.97 3.53 1.75
N GLU A 24 14.29 3.60 1.54
CA GLU A 24 14.85 3.08 0.29
C GLU A 24 14.61 1.58 0.15
N LYS A 25 14.79 0.83 1.24
CA LYS A 25 14.53 -0.60 1.19
C LYS A 25 13.05 -0.90 1.01
N ALA A 26 12.20 -0.12 1.67
CA ALA A 26 10.77 -0.30 1.51
C ALA A 26 10.33 0.00 0.09
N LEU A 27 10.87 1.07 -0.52
CA LEU A 27 10.57 1.37 -1.91
C LEU A 27 10.92 0.20 -2.82
N SER A 28 12.08 -0.41 -2.60
CA SER A 28 12.48 -1.56 -3.41
C SER A 28 11.46 -2.71 -3.29
N PHE A 29 10.98 -2.98 -2.08
CA PHE A 29 10.00 -4.04 -1.89
C PHE A 29 8.70 -3.73 -2.65
N TYR A 30 8.18 -2.52 -2.47
CA TYR A 30 6.90 -2.17 -3.09
C TYR A 30 7.00 -2.10 -4.61
N ILE A 31 8.12 -1.65 -5.13
CA ILE A 31 8.31 -1.53 -6.57
C ILE A 31 8.64 -2.88 -7.18
N ASP A 32 9.65 -3.56 -6.66
CA ASP A 32 10.16 -4.77 -7.28
C ASP A 32 9.29 -5.99 -6.99
N GLN A 33 8.75 -6.09 -5.78
CA GLN A 33 7.97 -7.25 -5.38
C GLN A 33 6.48 -7.07 -5.62
N LEU A 34 5.94 -5.91 -5.28
CA LEU A 34 4.50 -5.69 -5.39
C LEU A 34 4.08 -5.04 -6.69
N GLY A 35 5.03 -4.55 -7.49
CA GLY A 35 4.71 -4.01 -8.81
C GLY A 35 4.16 -2.60 -8.78
N PHE A 36 4.45 -1.85 -7.75
CA PHE A 36 4.09 -0.44 -7.71
C PHE A 36 5.15 0.38 -8.46
N GLU A 37 4.82 1.62 -8.76
CA GLU A 37 5.75 2.55 -9.38
C GLU A 37 6.14 3.60 -8.37
N LEU A 38 7.34 4.15 -8.53
CA LEU A 38 7.79 5.23 -7.67
C LEU A 38 6.98 6.49 -7.96
N GLY A 39 6.37 7.05 -6.91
CA GLY A 39 5.71 8.33 -7.04
C GLY A 39 6.70 9.46 -6.81
N TRP A 40 7.34 9.48 -5.64
CA TRP A 40 8.34 10.50 -5.31
C TRP A 40 9.13 10.05 -4.08
N LYS A 41 10.25 10.71 -3.87
CA LYS A 41 11.10 10.52 -2.68
C LYS A 41 11.45 11.88 -2.11
N TRP A 42 11.69 11.94 -0.81
CA TRP A 42 12.05 13.19 -0.18
C TRP A 42 13.00 12.96 0.99
N GLY A 43 13.93 13.89 1.13
CA GLY A 43 14.87 13.90 2.27
C GLY A 43 16.28 13.52 1.88
N ASP A 44 17.24 13.95 2.69
CA ASP A 44 18.63 13.63 2.51
C ASP A 44 19.24 13.45 3.90
N PRO A 45 19.31 12.21 4.40
CA PRO A 45 18.91 10.97 3.72
C PRO A 45 17.41 10.89 3.51
N ILE A 46 16.98 9.95 2.64
CA ILE A 46 15.56 9.78 2.30
C ILE A 46 14.78 9.32 3.53
N THR A 47 13.75 10.06 3.89
CA THR A 47 12.88 9.72 5.02
C THR A 47 11.42 9.54 4.62
N HIS A 48 11.07 9.93 3.40
CA HIS A 48 9.71 9.82 2.90
C HIS A 48 9.75 9.30 1.48
N GLY A 49 8.79 8.45 1.12
CA GLY A 49 8.64 7.99 -0.24
C GLY A 49 7.18 7.75 -0.53
N ASN A 50 6.87 7.60 -1.80
CA ASN A 50 5.51 7.34 -2.24
C ASN A 50 5.56 6.36 -3.40
N VAL A 51 4.68 5.38 -3.36
CA VAL A 51 4.52 4.43 -4.45
C VAL A 51 3.08 4.47 -4.90
N CYS A 52 2.86 4.22 -6.19
CA CYS A 52 1.52 4.28 -6.74
C CYS A 52 1.31 3.17 -7.76
N ARG A 53 0.07 2.79 -7.93
CA ARG A 53 -0.32 1.85 -8.96
C ARG A 53 -1.76 2.18 -9.32
N ASP A 54 -1.99 2.39 -10.61
CA ASP A 54 -3.29 2.85 -11.10
C ASP A 54 -3.73 4.08 -10.30
N SER A 55 -4.89 4.05 -9.67
CA SER A 55 -5.40 5.25 -9.01
C SER A 55 -5.11 5.30 -7.51
N ILE A 56 -4.28 4.41 -6.98
CA ILE A 56 -3.98 4.46 -5.56
C ILE A 56 -2.51 4.77 -5.30
N SER A 57 -2.24 5.29 -4.13
CA SER A 57 -0.87 5.52 -3.71
C SER A 57 -0.73 5.31 -2.21
N LEU A 58 0.49 5.02 -1.80
CA LEU A 58 0.84 4.78 -0.40
C LEU A 58 2.11 5.56 -0.10
N ASP A 59 2.16 6.18 1.07
CA ASP A 59 3.38 6.82 1.54
C ASP A 59 4.16 5.85 2.43
N LEU A 60 5.47 5.90 2.33
CA LEU A 60 6.36 5.14 3.18
C LEU A 60 7.16 6.15 3.99
N ILE A 61 7.14 6.02 5.30
CA ILE A 61 7.72 7.03 6.16
C ILE A 61 8.63 6.37 7.18
N SER A 62 9.86 6.86 7.28
CA SER A 62 10.80 6.38 8.26
C SER A 62 10.40 6.90 9.63
N ILE A 63 10.18 6.01 10.58
CA ILE A 63 9.79 6.41 11.92
C ILE A 63 10.62 5.65 12.95
N PRO A 64 10.60 6.13 14.19
CA PRO A 64 11.39 5.50 15.25
C PRO A 64 10.99 4.04 15.46
N GLN A 65 11.97 3.29 15.94
CA GLN A 65 11.78 1.91 16.32
C GLN A 65 10.62 1.79 17.31
N GLY A 66 9.86 0.72 17.18
CA GLY A 66 8.72 0.49 18.05
C GLY A 66 7.40 0.95 17.47
N ARG A 67 7.43 1.77 16.45
CA ARG A 67 6.21 2.22 15.79
C ARG A 67 6.12 1.75 14.36
N ARG A 68 7.13 1.01 13.91
CA ARG A 68 7.14 0.49 12.54
C ARG A 68 6.25 -0.74 12.44
N GLY A 69 5.75 -0.99 11.23
CA GLY A 69 4.99 -2.20 10.98
C GLY A 69 3.62 -2.21 11.60
N THR A 70 3.05 -1.05 11.89
CA THR A 70 1.78 -0.96 12.57
C THR A 70 0.61 -0.60 11.65
N ALA A 71 0.85 -0.38 10.37
CA ALA A 71 -0.22 -0.02 9.46
C ALA A 71 -0.95 -1.24 8.95
N MET A 72 -2.25 -1.09 8.76
CA MET A 72 -3.09 -2.09 8.13
C MET A 72 -3.90 -1.39 7.06
N VAL A 73 -3.87 -1.87 5.84
CA VAL A 73 -4.51 -1.22 4.70
C VAL A 73 -5.29 -2.26 3.92
N TYR A 74 -6.48 -1.91 3.48
CA TYR A 74 -7.26 -2.76 2.58
C TYR A 74 -7.32 -2.07 1.23
N ILE A 75 -6.83 -2.74 0.20
CA ILE A 75 -6.78 -2.20 -1.14
C ILE A 75 -7.75 -3.00 -2.00
N GLN A 76 -8.74 -2.34 -2.56
CA GLN A 76 -9.67 -2.99 -3.45
C GLN A 76 -9.16 -2.88 -4.89
N LEU A 77 -9.22 -3.97 -5.61
CA LEU A 77 -8.79 -4.02 -6.99
C LEU A 77 -9.71 -4.97 -7.75
N SER A 78 -9.64 -4.94 -9.07
CA SER A 78 -10.26 -5.95 -9.91
C SER A 78 -9.17 -6.93 -10.31
N GLY A 79 -9.48 -8.23 -10.30
CA GLY A 79 -8.51 -9.23 -10.72
C GLY A 79 -7.62 -9.70 -9.59
N VAL A 80 -8.20 -10.01 -8.43
CA VAL A 80 -7.42 -10.41 -7.26
C VAL A 80 -6.60 -11.66 -7.54
N ASP A 81 -7.16 -12.64 -8.26
CA ASP A 81 -6.41 -13.86 -8.57
C ASP A 81 -5.25 -13.60 -9.52
N ALA A 82 -5.44 -12.70 -10.47
CA ALA A 82 -4.37 -12.35 -11.39
C ALA A 82 -3.23 -11.65 -10.65
N TYR A 83 -3.57 -10.76 -9.71
CA TYR A 83 -2.55 -10.09 -8.93
C TYR A 83 -1.83 -11.08 -8.02
N PHE A 84 -2.57 -12.00 -7.41
CA PHE A 84 -1.92 -13.04 -6.59
C PHE A 84 -0.91 -13.83 -7.43
N SER A 85 -1.29 -14.21 -8.66
CA SER A 85 -0.37 -14.94 -9.54
C SER A 85 0.85 -14.12 -9.89
N GLU A 86 0.66 -12.81 -10.12
CA GLU A 86 1.77 -11.91 -10.40
C GLU A 86 2.78 -11.94 -9.24
N LEU A 87 2.29 -11.87 -8.00
CA LEU A 87 3.16 -11.85 -6.83
C LEU A 87 3.82 -13.21 -6.61
N LYS A 88 3.09 -14.30 -6.84
CA LYS A 88 3.68 -15.64 -6.69
C LYS A 88 4.82 -15.84 -7.69
N ALA A 89 4.70 -15.26 -8.88
CA ALA A 89 5.76 -15.37 -9.88
C ALA A 89 7.04 -14.67 -9.41
N ARG A 90 6.93 -13.77 -8.44
CA ARG A 90 8.09 -13.10 -7.85
C ARG A 90 8.54 -13.78 -6.56
N SER A 91 8.06 -14.98 -6.32
CA SER A 91 8.52 -15.84 -5.21
C SER A 91 8.10 -15.31 -3.83
N LEU A 92 7.03 -14.54 -3.75
CA LEU A 92 6.50 -14.16 -2.46
C LEU A 92 5.76 -15.35 -1.84
N ASP A 93 5.94 -15.53 -0.55
CA ASP A 93 5.30 -16.61 0.18
C ASP A 93 3.96 -16.13 0.69
N LEU A 94 2.90 -16.45 -0.03
CA LEU A 94 1.56 -15.93 0.24
C LEU A 94 0.55 -17.06 0.27
N SER A 95 -0.47 -16.90 1.12
CA SER A 95 -1.64 -17.78 1.10
C SER A 95 -2.56 -17.33 -0.01
N ALA A 96 -3.22 -18.28 -0.66
CA ALA A 96 -4.08 -18.00 -1.79
C ALA A 96 -5.30 -17.17 -1.37
N PRO A 97 -5.86 -16.40 -2.31
CA PRO A 97 -7.10 -15.66 -2.02
C PRO A 97 -8.23 -16.61 -1.61
N GLU A 98 -9.06 -16.13 -0.70
CA GLU A 98 -10.21 -16.87 -0.21
C GLU A 98 -11.44 -15.99 -0.24
N ASP A 99 -12.59 -16.61 -0.49
CA ASP A 99 -13.86 -15.91 -0.37
C ASP A 99 -14.20 -15.78 1.11
N ARG A 100 -14.44 -14.56 1.56
CA ARG A 100 -14.70 -14.29 2.96
C ARG A 100 -16.18 -14.15 3.24
N PRO A 101 -16.60 -14.38 4.49
CA PRO A 101 -18.03 -14.25 4.83
C PRO A 101 -18.57 -12.85 4.61
N TYR A 102 -17.72 -11.83 4.53
CA TYR A 102 -18.16 -10.46 4.38
C TYR A 102 -18.28 -10.03 2.90
N GLY A 103 -18.24 -10.99 1.98
CA GLY A 103 -18.53 -10.68 0.57
C GLY A 103 -17.33 -10.24 -0.26
N MET A 104 -16.14 -10.49 0.22
CA MET A 104 -14.92 -10.15 -0.49
C MET A 104 -14.08 -11.40 -0.70
N ARG A 105 -13.31 -11.40 -1.78
CA ARG A 105 -12.29 -12.41 -2.02
C ARG A 105 -10.94 -11.70 -1.88
N ASP A 106 -10.12 -12.10 -0.92
CA ASP A 106 -8.91 -11.37 -0.64
C ASP A 106 -7.76 -12.25 -0.18
N PHE A 107 -6.57 -11.67 -0.19
CA PHE A 107 -5.37 -12.25 0.40
C PHE A 107 -4.55 -11.12 1.02
N GLU A 108 -3.58 -11.48 1.83
CA GLU A 108 -2.80 -10.51 2.58
C GLU A 108 -1.32 -10.61 2.26
N VAL A 109 -0.66 -9.46 2.23
CA VAL A 109 0.79 -9.36 2.13
C VAL A 109 1.27 -8.63 3.38
N VAL A 110 2.33 -9.16 3.98
CA VAL A 110 2.99 -8.48 5.10
C VAL A 110 4.32 -7.97 4.56
N ASP A 111 4.55 -6.66 4.67
CA ASP A 111 5.79 -6.11 4.13
C ASP A 111 6.96 -6.42 5.10
N PRO A 112 8.21 -6.14 4.69
CA PRO A 112 9.35 -6.49 5.55
C PRO A 112 9.34 -5.81 6.92
N ASP A 113 8.60 -4.73 7.08
CA ASP A 113 8.49 -4.04 8.37
C ASP A 113 7.31 -4.52 9.20
N GLY A 114 6.45 -5.37 8.64
CA GLY A 114 5.30 -5.89 9.36
C GLY A 114 3.99 -5.17 9.04
N ASN A 115 4.00 -4.21 8.15
CA ASN A 115 2.76 -3.57 7.72
C ASN A 115 1.94 -4.59 6.92
N ARG A 116 0.63 -4.57 7.09
CA ARG A 116 -0.24 -5.57 6.51
C ARG A 116 -1.12 -4.93 5.44
N LEU A 117 -1.06 -5.50 4.24
CA LEU A 117 -1.86 -5.02 3.13
C LEU A 117 -2.75 -6.16 2.67
N ALA A 118 -4.04 -5.93 2.67
CA ALA A 118 -5.00 -6.88 2.12
C ALA A 118 -5.40 -6.39 0.74
N PHE A 119 -5.49 -7.30 -0.21
CA PHE A 119 -5.90 -7.02 -1.58
C PHE A 119 -7.13 -7.83 -1.89
N GLY A 120 -8.21 -7.18 -2.28
CA GLY A 120 -9.45 -7.89 -2.47
C GLY A 120 -10.40 -7.28 -3.47
N GLU A 121 -11.40 -8.07 -3.80
CA GLU A 121 -12.48 -7.62 -4.69
C GLU A 121 -13.79 -8.23 -4.22
N PRO A 122 -14.91 -7.59 -4.52
CA PRO A 122 -16.21 -8.16 -4.15
C PRO A 122 -16.40 -9.52 -4.83
N THR A 123 -17.02 -10.46 -4.11
CA THR A 123 -17.40 -11.73 -4.72
C THR A 123 -18.60 -11.50 -5.61
N ALA A 124 -18.70 -12.33 -6.64
CA ALA A 124 -19.82 -12.22 -7.55
C ALA A 124 -21.08 -12.61 -6.83
N ASP A 125 -21.96 -11.85 -6.79
CA ASP A 125 -23.20 -11.99 -6.22
C ASP A 125 -23.42 -12.01 -5.02
#